data_1b5924597acb512e300a98cda66ac44a
#
_entry.id   1b5924597acb512e300a98cda66ac44a
#
_cell.length_a   1.000
_cell.length_b   1.000
_cell.length_c   1.000
_cell.angle_alpha   90.00
_cell.angle_beta   90.00
_cell.angle_gamma   90.00
#
_symmetry.space_group_name_H-M   'P 1'
#
loop_
_entity.id
_entity.type
_entity.pdbx_description
1 polymer ?
#
loop_
_entity_poly.entity_id
_entity_poly.type
_entity_poly.pdbx_seq_one_letter_code
_entity_poly.pdbx_strand_id
1 'polypeptide(L)'
;IVEGLIKAISILDEVVKTIRASKDKADAKVNLMNAFGFTERQAEAIVTLQLYRLTNTDIVALENEQKELQALIESLNAILTSEKVLRKVIIDELKGVKKKYPTPRLTEIKDEIMDTSVNQQAMIISEDVYVSITRDGYFKKISTRSYKASDENTFGKKDTDMLVDLFEANTLDVILSFTNKGNYCFVPVYKLEDFKWKDLGKHLSYLIKLGNDEKIIGNILVKSFDLDQYAVLSSKNGQIKRVSIKDFNVSRFSKPLKCMNLKDNDELISVDISDGTKGIITVTKAGYGTLYSEDEISILGVKAGGVKGINMRDDEVAFMSVFDPSIASSLLLVLNPAHFKRIHISDIPACHRATKGTLLFKSLKTKPTKIFTGFICNPQDEFTIKSGTETMKLVSKDISFGALSAKANTLKQCPFDFIDDVHLTRSMVIKEHAKKKIEENKVDLTIKDPNLFDEMEGDPDTEFEFISMDDYLDEK
;
A
#
# COMPACT_ATOMS: atom_id res chain seq x y z
N ILE A 1 -26.95 -41.66 48.95
CA ILE A 1 -27.36 -42.97 49.52
C ILE A 1 -26.61 -43.21 50.85
N VAL A 2 -25.28 -43.17 50.86
CA VAL A 2 -24.40 -43.42 51.99
C VAL A 2 -24.79 -42.57 53.22
N GLU A 3 -24.99 -41.27 53.10
CA GLU A 3 -25.47 -40.39 54.15
C GLU A 3 -26.82 -40.80 54.68
N GLY A 4 -27.74 -41.23 53.81
CA GLY A 4 -29.04 -41.74 54.22
C GLY A 4 -28.98 -43.05 55.06
N LEU A 5 -28.04 -43.93 54.64
CA LEU A 5 -27.79 -45.16 55.38
C LEU A 5 -27.17 -44.88 56.74
N ILE A 6 -26.19 -44.04 56.88
CA ILE A 6 -25.58 -43.62 58.16
C ILE A 6 -26.65 -42.99 59.07
N LYS A 7 -27.46 -42.06 58.54
CA LYS A 7 -28.56 -41.44 59.26
C LYS A 7 -29.57 -42.47 59.69
N ALA A 8 -29.97 -43.43 58.85
CA ALA A 8 -30.92 -44.50 59.21
C ALA A 8 -30.39 -45.42 60.33
N ILE A 9 -29.09 -45.71 60.27
CA ILE A 9 -28.46 -46.53 61.33
C ILE A 9 -28.43 -45.78 62.67
N SER A 10 -28.17 -44.45 62.67
CA SER A 10 -28.19 -43.67 63.94
C SER A 10 -29.56 -43.58 64.61
N ILE A 11 -30.66 -43.77 63.89
CA ILE A 11 -32.05 -43.76 64.35
C ILE A 11 -32.74 -45.08 64.04
N LEU A 12 -32.00 -46.17 64.11
CA LEU A 12 -32.43 -47.51 63.65
C LEU A 12 -33.74 -47.99 64.23
N ASP A 13 -33.94 -47.83 65.50
CA ASP A 13 -35.17 -48.27 66.19
C ASP A 13 -36.42 -47.59 65.66
N GLU A 14 -36.31 -46.29 65.34
CA GLU A 14 -37.42 -45.51 64.76
C GLU A 14 -37.70 -45.90 63.32
N VAL A 15 -36.63 -46.11 62.52
CA VAL A 15 -36.73 -46.59 61.18
C VAL A 15 -37.37 -47.95 61.08
N VAL A 16 -36.94 -48.92 61.89
CA VAL A 16 -37.53 -50.28 61.97
C VAL A 16 -39.00 -50.24 62.42
N LYS A 17 -39.35 -49.41 63.42
CA LYS A 17 -40.73 -49.21 63.85
C LYS A 17 -41.63 -48.68 62.73
N THR A 18 -41.13 -47.71 61.97
CA THR A 18 -41.85 -47.11 60.81
C THR A 18 -42.04 -48.11 59.65
N ILE A 19 -41.02 -48.90 59.33
CA ILE A 19 -41.10 -49.96 58.33
C ILE A 19 -42.11 -51.04 58.73
N ARG A 20 -42.11 -51.48 60.01
CA ARG A 20 -43.07 -52.48 60.56
C ARG A 20 -44.51 -52.00 60.59
N ALA A 21 -44.74 -50.70 60.76
CA ALA A 21 -46.06 -50.07 60.70
C ALA A 21 -46.61 -49.85 59.29
N SER A 22 -45.80 -50.00 58.28
CA SER A 22 -46.16 -49.80 56.87
C SER A 22 -46.80 -51.06 56.28
N LYS A 23 -47.70 -50.89 55.33
CA LYS A 23 -48.47 -51.94 54.68
C LYS A 23 -47.67 -52.78 53.69
N ASP A 24 -46.82 -52.12 52.96
CA ASP A 24 -45.96 -52.73 51.91
C ASP A 24 -44.66 -51.92 51.70
N LYS A 25 -43.81 -52.39 50.81
CA LYS A 25 -42.52 -51.73 50.49
C LYS A 25 -42.69 -50.31 50.00
N ALA A 26 -43.73 -50.03 49.21
CA ALA A 26 -43.95 -48.72 48.61
C ALA A 26 -44.43 -47.74 49.73
N ASP A 27 -45.35 -48.18 50.57
CA ASP A 27 -45.82 -47.41 51.72
C ASP A 27 -44.68 -47.14 52.73
N ALA A 28 -43.82 -48.13 53.01
CA ALA A 28 -42.63 -47.95 53.84
C ALA A 28 -41.68 -46.88 53.31
N LYS A 29 -41.46 -46.80 51.99
CA LYS A 29 -40.66 -45.76 51.39
C LYS A 29 -41.26 -44.37 51.64
N VAL A 30 -42.56 -44.20 51.37
CA VAL A 30 -43.27 -42.93 51.57
C VAL A 30 -43.24 -42.50 53.02
N ASN A 31 -43.47 -43.45 53.97
CA ASN A 31 -43.46 -43.19 55.38
C ASN A 31 -42.06 -42.77 55.89
N LEU A 32 -40.99 -43.38 55.39
CA LEU A 32 -39.62 -43.02 55.71
C LEU A 32 -39.26 -41.63 55.17
N MET A 33 -39.71 -41.30 53.94
CA MET A 33 -39.51 -39.98 53.37
C MET A 33 -40.21 -38.88 54.16
N ASN A 34 -41.45 -39.12 54.52
CA ASN A 34 -42.25 -38.14 55.28
C ASN A 34 -41.82 -38.02 56.78
N ALA A 35 -41.44 -39.08 57.44
CA ALA A 35 -41.06 -39.06 58.85
C ALA A 35 -39.64 -38.51 59.07
N PHE A 36 -38.69 -38.85 58.22
CA PHE A 36 -37.28 -38.59 58.48
C PHE A 36 -36.63 -37.71 57.43
N GLY A 37 -37.37 -37.30 56.37
CA GLY A 37 -36.84 -36.43 55.26
C GLY A 37 -35.83 -37.12 54.38
N PHE A 38 -35.89 -38.44 54.23
CA PHE A 38 -35.05 -39.15 53.26
C PHE A 38 -35.51 -38.89 51.84
N THR A 39 -34.54 -38.86 50.93
CA THR A 39 -34.85 -38.84 49.48
C THR A 39 -35.37 -40.21 49.04
N GLU A 40 -36.09 -40.29 47.93
CA GLU A 40 -36.62 -41.53 47.40
C GLU A 40 -35.54 -42.61 47.24
N ARG A 41 -34.39 -42.29 46.74
CA ARG A 41 -33.24 -43.18 46.56
C ARG A 41 -32.66 -43.66 47.90
N GLN A 42 -32.64 -42.79 48.91
CA GLN A 42 -32.20 -43.15 50.27
C GLN A 42 -33.22 -44.13 50.96
N ALA A 43 -34.51 -43.78 50.82
CA ALA A 43 -35.57 -44.64 51.41
C ALA A 43 -35.59 -46.00 50.70
N GLU A 44 -35.41 -46.11 49.39
CA GLU A 44 -35.29 -47.40 48.70
C GLU A 44 -34.11 -48.22 49.21
N ALA A 45 -32.92 -47.56 49.33
CA ALA A 45 -31.71 -48.23 49.86
C ALA A 45 -31.92 -48.74 51.33
N ILE A 46 -32.60 -47.94 52.17
CA ILE A 46 -32.89 -48.31 53.55
C ILE A 46 -33.85 -49.53 53.64
N VAL A 47 -34.92 -49.51 52.84
CA VAL A 47 -35.90 -50.61 52.84
C VAL A 47 -35.34 -51.94 52.31
N THR A 48 -34.34 -51.84 51.38
CA THR A 48 -33.63 -52.98 50.79
C THR A 48 -32.42 -53.43 51.62
N LEU A 49 -32.08 -52.74 52.73
CA LEU A 49 -30.91 -53.01 53.51
C LEU A 49 -31.07 -54.36 54.23
N GLN A 50 -30.11 -55.23 54.15
CA GLN A 50 -30.10 -56.52 54.83
C GLN A 50 -29.65 -56.35 56.29
N LEU A 51 -30.36 -56.94 57.26
CA LEU A 51 -30.11 -56.74 58.65
C LEU A 51 -28.71 -57.09 59.15
N TYR A 52 -27.99 -58.01 58.48
CA TYR A 52 -26.61 -58.33 58.84
C TYR A 52 -25.60 -57.20 58.54
N ARG A 53 -25.95 -56.29 57.72
CA ARG A 53 -25.11 -55.11 57.40
C ARG A 53 -25.16 -54.00 58.46
N LEU A 54 -25.78 -54.23 59.55
CA LEU A 54 -25.88 -53.33 60.70
C LEU A 54 -24.79 -53.58 61.75
N THR A 55 -23.73 -54.30 61.41
CA THR A 55 -22.58 -54.51 62.29
C THR A 55 -21.71 -53.26 62.41
N ASN A 56 -21.02 -53.12 63.55
CA ASN A 56 -20.11 -51.99 63.76
C ASN A 56 -19.02 -51.86 62.65
N THR A 57 -18.62 -53.00 62.10
CA THR A 57 -17.61 -53.03 61.00
C THR A 57 -18.17 -52.41 59.70
N ASP A 58 -19.44 -52.68 59.40
CA ASP A 58 -20.12 -52.11 58.24
C ASP A 58 -20.37 -50.60 58.38
N ILE A 59 -20.67 -50.14 59.64
CA ILE A 59 -20.82 -48.71 59.93
C ILE A 59 -19.51 -47.93 59.62
N VAL A 60 -18.40 -48.45 60.14
CA VAL A 60 -17.07 -47.84 59.88
C VAL A 60 -16.73 -47.84 58.37
N ALA A 61 -17.12 -48.89 57.64
CA ALA A 61 -16.93 -48.96 56.20
C ALA A 61 -17.74 -47.86 55.46
N LEU A 62 -19.02 -47.66 55.86
CA LEU A 62 -19.87 -46.62 55.31
C LEU A 62 -19.36 -45.19 55.63
N GLU A 63 -18.85 -44.96 56.83
CA GLU A 63 -18.21 -43.69 57.18
C GLU A 63 -16.93 -43.42 56.39
N ASN A 64 -16.13 -44.44 56.15
CA ASN A 64 -14.94 -44.31 55.30
C ASN A 64 -15.32 -44.04 53.84
N GLU A 65 -16.32 -44.75 53.31
CA GLU A 65 -16.84 -44.49 51.94
C GLU A 65 -17.40 -43.08 51.83
N GLN A 66 -18.11 -42.58 52.86
CA GLN A 66 -18.57 -41.16 52.86
C GLN A 66 -17.41 -40.18 52.77
N LYS A 67 -16.32 -40.37 53.56
CA LYS A 67 -15.15 -39.52 53.55
C LYS A 67 -14.45 -39.53 52.18
N GLU A 68 -14.31 -40.71 51.58
CA GLU A 68 -13.70 -40.86 50.24
C GLU A 68 -14.53 -40.15 49.16
N LEU A 69 -15.87 -40.35 49.20
CA LEU A 69 -16.76 -39.68 48.24
C LEU A 69 -16.76 -38.15 48.42
N GLN A 70 -16.73 -37.66 49.67
CA GLN A 70 -16.66 -36.25 49.96
C GLN A 70 -15.36 -35.65 49.46
N ALA A 71 -14.22 -36.28 49.67
CA ALA A 71 -12.92 -35.85 49.15
C ALA A 71 -12.90 -35.85 47.63
N LEU A 72 -13.54 -36.84 46.99
CA LEU A 72 -13.66 -36.90 45.54
C LEU A 72 -14.51 -35.73 44.99
N ILE A 73 -15.67 -35.45 45.64
CA ILE A 73 -16.53 -34.33 45.29
C ILE A 73 -15.77 -33.01 45.38
N GLU A 74 -15.01 -32.78 46.45
CA GLU A 74 -14.20 -31.57 46.63
C GLU A 74 -13.13 -31.45 45.55
N SER A 75 -12.45 -32.55 45.21
CA SER A 75 -11.45 -32.57 44.15
C SER A 75 -12.03 -32.24 42.76
N LEU A 76 -13.20 -32.84 42.47
CA LEU A 76 -13.89 -32.58 41.18
C LEU A 76 -14.44 -31.16 41.11
N ASN A 77 -14.99 -30.64 42.23
CA ASN A 77 -15.42 -29.24 42.27
C ASN A 77 -14.25 -28.27 42.10
N ALA A 78 -13.09 -28.58 42.69
CA ALA A 78 -11.88 -27.77 42.47
C ALA A 78 -11.43 -27.74 41.00
N ILE A 79 -11.60 -28.84 40.28
CA ILE A 79 -11.32 -28.89 38.84
C ILE A 79 -12.32 -28.03 38.04
N LEU A 80 -13.62 -28.09 38.42
CA LEU A 80 -14.68 -27.34 37.72
C LEU A 80 -14.63 -25.82 37.99
N THR A 81 -14.25 -25.43 39.20
CA THR A 81 -14.26 -24.01 39.61
C THR A 81 -12.95 -23.28 39.39
N SER A 82 -11.83 -24.00 39.24
CA SER A 82 -10.51 -23.41 39.09
C SER A 82 -9.85 -23.81 37.77
N GLU A 83 -9.74 -22.86 36.86
CA GLU A 83 -9.04 -23.05 35.58
C GLU A 83 -7.58 -23.51 35.76
N LYS A 84 -6.92 -23.05 36.82
CA LYS A 84 -5.55 -23.47 37.15
C LYS A 84 -5.45 -24.97 37.50
N VAL A 85 -6.42 -25.47 38.24
CA VAL A 85 -6.48 -26.90 38.60
C VAL A 85 -6.81 -27.73 37.37
N LEU A 86 -7.79 -27.31 36.58
CA LEU A 86 -8.15 -27.96 35.32
C LEU A 86 -6.96 -28.07 34.36
N ARG A 87 -6.23 -26.99 34.17
CA ARG A 87 -5.01 -27.01 33.36
C ARG A 87 -3.96 -27.98 33.88
N LYS A 88 -3.79 -28.06 35.18
CA LYS A 88 -2.85 -28.99 35.78
C LYS A 88 -3.25 -30.45 35.50
N VAL A 89 -4.52 -30.82 35.66
CA VAL A 89 -5.02 -32.15 35.32
C VAL A 89 -4.74 -32.50 33.86
N ILE A 90 -5.08 -31.62 32.94
CA ILE A 90 -4.82 -31.80 31.49
C ILE A 90 -3.32 -32.01 31.22
N ILE A 91 -2.46 -31.21 31.84
CA ILE A 91 -1.01 -31.33 31.68
C ILE A 91 -0.53 -32.70 32.18
N ASP A 92 -1.03 -33.16 33.33
CA ASP A 92 -0.61 -34.41 33.92
C ASP A 92 -1.12 -35.62 33.12
N GLU A 93 -2.32 -35.56 32.56
CA GLU A 93 -2.82 -36.55 31.59
C GLU A 93 -1.98 -36.59 30.30
N LEU A 94 -1.67 -35.43 29.74
CA LEU A 94 -0.82 -35.33 28.55
C LEU A 94 0.60 -35.88 28.82
N LYS A 95 1.16 -35.62 29.99
CA LYS A 95 2.43 -36.24 30.42
C LYS A 95 2.33 -37.76 30.51
N GLY A 96 1.20 -38.26 31.00
CA GLY A 96 0.92 -39.69 31.05
C GLY A 96 0.88 -40.32 29.66
N VAL A 97 0.19 -39.67 28.70
CA VAL A 97 0.15 -40.10 27.28
C VAL A 97 1.54 -40.07 26.66
N LYS A 98 2.29 -38.99 26.89
CA LYS A 98 3.67 -38.87 26.40
C LYS A 98 4.59 -39.98 26.92
N LYS A 99 4.40 -40.38 28.19
CA LYS A 99 5.17 -41.48 28.79
C LYS A 99 4.78 -42.85 28.24
N LYS A 100 3.48 -43.04 27.95
CA LYS A 100 2.93 -44.31 27.45
C LYS A 100 3.23 -44.53 25.95
N TYR A 101 3.28 -43.43 25.17
CA TYR A 101 3.49 -43.48 23.74
C TYR A 101 4.67 -42.55 23.33
N PRO A 102 5.90 -42.87 23.77
CA PRO A 102 7.05 -42.05 23.39
C PRO A 102 7.35 -42.24 21.91
N THR A 103 7.23 -41.17 21.13
CA THR A 103 7.70 -41.14 19.75
C THR A 103 8.95 -40.26 19.66
N PRO A 104 10.00 -40.68 18.99
CA PRO A 104 11.17 -39.84 18.79
C PRO A 104 10.78 -38.62 17.96
N ARG A 105 11.42 -37.49 18.22
CA ARG A 105 11.23 -36.29 17.43
C ARG A 105 11.78 -36.53 16.03
N LEU A 106 10.93 -36.39 15.00
CA LEU A 106 11.34 -36.52 13.59
C LEU A 106 12.00 -35.25 13.06
N THR A 107 11.76 -34.11 13.70
CA THR A 107 12.34 -32.82 13.32
C THR A 107 13.71 -32.66 13.97
N GLU A 108 14.73 -32.52 13.18
CA GLU A 108 16.09 -32.17 13.61
C GLU A 108 16.16 -30.67 13.93
N ILE A 109 16.73 -30.31 15.10
CA ILE A 109 17.03 -28.93 15.45
C ILE A 109 18.46 -28.67 15.02
N LYS A 110 18.65 -27.75 14.05
CA LYS A 110 19.97 -27.28 13.63
C LYS A 110 20.18 -25.88 14.16
N ASP A 111 21.41 -25.59 14.59
CA ASP A 111 21.80 -24.24 15.03
C ASP A 111 21.98 -23.28 13.85
N GLU A 112 22.15 -23.82 12.65
CA GLU A 112 22.18 -23.04 11.42
C GLU A 112 20.77 -22.76 10.93
N ILE A 113 20.44 -21.47 10.78
CA ILE A 113 19.24 -21.01 10.08
C ILE A 113 19.49 -21.30 8.60
N MET A 114 19.01 -22.45 8.11
CA MET A 114 18.84 -22.59 6.66
C MET A 114 17.83 -21.55 6.23
N ASP A 115 18.29 -20.60 5.43
CA ASP A 115 17.40 -19.66 4.77
C ASP A 115 16.46 -20.44 3.87
N THR A 116 15.28 -20.77 4.42
CA THR A 116 14.21 -21.46 3.70
C THR A 116 13.38 -20.49 2.88
N SER A 117 13.80 -19.23 2.77
CA SER A 117 13.22 -18.32 1.82
C SER A 117 13.42 -18.91 0.42
N VAL A 118 12.41 -19.59 -0.09
CA VAL A 118 12.33 -19.94 -1.50
C VAL A 118 12.40 -18.63 -2.24
N ASN A 119 13.55 -18.32 -2.81
CA ASN A 119 13.70 -17.15 -3.64
C ASN A 119 12.80 -17.37 -4.87
N GLN A 120 11.55 -16.91 -4.76
CA GLN A 120 10.57 -17.02 -5.85
C GLN A 120 11.11 -16.42 -7.15
N GLN A 121 12.01 -15.43 -7.04
CA GLN A 121 12.68 -14.82 -8.18
C GLN A 121 13.63 -15.81 -8.89
N ALA A 122 14.27 -16.72 -8.17
CA ALA A 122 15.14 -17.73 -8.78
C ALA A 122 14.37 -18.79 -9.61
N MET A 123 13.06 -18.89 -9.45
CA MET A 123 12.19 -19.78 -10.23
C MET A 123 11.57 -19.10 -11.46
N ILE A 124 11.71 -17.77 -11.60
CA ILE A 124 11.16 -17.02 -12.71
C ILE A 124 12.12 -17.09 -13.88
N ILE A 125 11.64 -17.55 -15.02
CA ILE A 125 12.42 -17.53 -16.26
C ILE A 125 12.64 -16.07 -16.67
N SER A 126 13.90 -15.67 -16.84
CA SER A 126 14.27 -14.34 -17.30
C SER A 126 14.03 -14.25 -18.81
N GLU A 127 13.11 -13.41 -19.22
CA GLU A 127 12.75 -13.17 -20.61
C GLU A 127 12.57 -11.67 -20.84
N ASP A 128 13.05 -11.17 -22.02
CA ASP A 128 12.84 -9.79 -22.43
C ASP A 128 11.46 -9.67 -23.08
N VAL A 129 10.68 -8.72 -22.60
CA VAL A 129 9.28 -8.50 -22.97
C VAL A 129 9.01 -7.02 -23.17
N TYR A 130 7.92 -6.70 -23.86
CA TYR A 130 7.37 -5.36 -23.87
C TYR A 130 6.18 -5.28 -22.93
N VAL A 131 6.12 -4.22 -22.13
CA VAL A 131 4.97 -3.94 -21.27
C VAL A 131 4.33 -2.64 -21.72
N SER A 132 3.07 -2.70 -22.12
CA SER A 132 2.28 -1.52 -22.44
C SER A 132 1.27 -1.22 -21.36
N ILE A 133 1.09 0.08 -21.09
CA ILE A 133 0.18 0.61 -20.07
C ILE A 133 -0.67 1.68 -20.72
N THR A 134 -1.98 1.59 -20.53
CA THR A 134 -2.93 2.58 -21.02
C THR A 134 -3.34 3.56 -19.92
N ARG A 135 -3.91 4.70 -20.29
CA ARG A 135 -4.38 5.75 -19.38
C ARG A 135 -5.42 5.21 -18.37
N ASP A 136 -6.31 4.34 -18.83
CA ASP A 136 -7.33 3.72 -17.97
C ASP A 136 -6.76 2.62 -17.04
N GLY A 137 -5.45 2.32 -17.14
CA GLY A 137 -4.79 1.33 -16.27
C GLY A 137 -4.88 -0.11 -16.76
N TYR A 138 -4.95 -0.34 -18.08
CA TYR A 138 -4.80 -1.66 -18.67
C TYR A 138 -3.33 -1.96 -18.93
N PHE A 139 -2.89 -3.10 -18.42
CA PHE A 139 -1.54 -3.62 -18.54
C PHE A 139 -1.55 -4.85 -19.43
N LYS A 140 -0.54 -4.99 -20.26
CA LYS A 140 -0.27 -6.21 -20.99
C LYS A 140 1.23 -6.42 -21.17
N LYS A 141 1.64 -7.66 -20.95
CA LYS A 141 2.98 -8.13 -21.24
C LYS A 141 2.95 -8.80 -22.64
N ILE A 142 3.90 -8.44 -23.48
CA ILE A 142 3.95 -8.85 -24.88
C ILE A 142 5.34 -9.41 -25.14
N SER A 143 5.43 -10.62 -25.68
CA SER A 143 6.73 -11.18 -26.06
C SER A 143 7.40 -10.33 -27.14
N THR A 144 8.71 -10.23 -27.10
CA THR A 144 9.51 -9.46 -28.09
C THR A 144 9.23 -9.89 -29.52
N ARG A 145 9.00 -11.19 -29.73
CA ARG A 145 8.62 -11.73 -31.04
C ARG A 145 7.25 -11.21 -31.52
N SER A 146 6.26 -11.22 -30.64
CA SER A 146 4.90 -10.75 -30.95
C SER A 146 4.89 -9.24 -31.23
N TYR A 147 5.66 -8.46 -30.46
CA TYR A 147 5.77 -7.02 -30.66
C TYR A 147 6.40 -6.67 -31.99
N LYS A 148 7.55 -7.28 -32.35
CA LYS A 148 8.25 -7.04 -33.63
C LYS A 148 7.45 -7.44 -34.86
N ALA A 149 6.51 -8.39 -34.72
CA ALA A 149 5.63 -8.83 -35.82
C ALA A 149 4.33 -8.02 -35.92
N SER A 150 4.14 -7.00 -35.08
CA SER A 150 2.90 -6.23 -34.98
C SER A 150 3.05 -4.85 -35.63
N ASP A 151 1.95 -4.34 -36.18
CA ASP A 151 1.86 -2.95 -36.65
C ASP A 151 1.41 -2.05 -35.50
N GLU A 152 2.11 -0.93 -35.28
CA GLU A 152 1.81 0.05 -34.23
C GLU A 152 0.35 0.54 -34.26
N ASN A 153 -0.23 0.67 -35.46
CA ASN A 153 -1.62 1.11 -35.63
C ASN A 153 -2.67 0.10 -35.17
N THR A 154 -2.27 -1.14 -34.90
CA THR A 154 -3.17 -2.24 -34.47
C THR A 154 -3.18 -2.46 -32.96
N PHE A 155 -2.71 -1.48 -32.17
CA PHE A 155 -2.71 -1.58 -30.71
C PHE A 155 -4.12 -1.71 -30.14
N GLY A 156 -4.37 -2.82 -29.44
CA GLY A 156 -5.66 -3.08 -28.80
C GLY A 156 -5.83 -2.19 -27.55
N LYS A 157 -6.84 -1.33 -27.57
CA LYS A 157 -7.26 -0.47 -26.47
C LYS A 157 -8.75 -0.16 -26.59
N LYS A 158 -9.35 0.42 -25.54
CA LYS A 158 -10.70 0.98 -25.67
C LYS A 158 -10.68 2.21 -26.56
N ASP A 159 -11.80 2.53 -27.21
CA ASP A 159 -11.91 3.72 -28.08
C ASP A 159 -11.62 5.02 -27.35
N THR A 160 -12.00 5.07 -26.06
CA THR A 160 -11.78 6.23 -25.21
C THR A 160 -10.43 6.25 -24.51
N ASP A 161 -9.63 5.19 -24.61
CA ASP A 161 -8.36 5.02 -23.92
C ASP A 161 -7.16 5.32 -24.82
N MET A 162 -5.99 5.55 -24.24
CA MET A 162 -4.76 5.84 -24.98
C MET A 162 -3.57 5.09 -24.35
N LEU A 163 -2.62 4.72 -25.21
CA LEU A 163 -1.33 4.17 -24.76
C LEU A 163 -0.54 5.28 -24.06
N VAL A 164 -0.14 5.05 -22.82
CA VAL A 164 0.64 5.99 -22.02
C VAL A 164 2.10 5.57 -21.98
N ASP A 165 2.38 4.33 -21.65
CA ASP A 165 3.75 3.82 -21.54
C ASP A 165 3.93 2.53 -22.33
N LEU A 166 5.11 2.42 -22.92
CA LEU A 166 5.60 1.20 -23.56
C LEU A 166 7.04 0.98 -23.12
N PHE A 167 7.24 -0.01 -22.26
CA PHE A 167 8.53 -0.36 -21.70
C PHE A 167 9.13 -1.59 -22.36
N GLU A 168 10.40 -1.54 -22.68
CA GLU A 168 11.22 -2.72 -22.90
C GLU A 168 11.72 -3.19 -21.53
N ALA A 169 11.21 -4.32 -21.06
CA ALA A 169 11.37 -4.81 -19.70
C ALA A 169 11.80 -6.27 -19.71
N ASN A 170 12.38 -6.71 -18.60
CA ASN A 170 12.60 -8.12 -18.33
C ASN A 170 11.50 -8.64 -17.37
N THR A 171 11.20 -9.92 -17.40
CA THR A 171 10.24 -10.54 -16.47
C THR A 171 10.62 -10.33 -15.00
N LEU A 172 11.90 -10.13 -14.69
CA LEU A 172 12.40 -9.86 -13.34
C LEU A 172 12.27 -8.39 -12.90
N ASP A 173 11.96 -7.48 -13.83
CA ASP A 173 11.80 -6.06 -13.55
C ASP A 173 10.50 -5.79 -12.79
N VAL A 174 10.41 -4.60 -12.22
CA VAL A 174 9.23 -4.11 -11.49
C VAL A 174 8.76 -2.79 -12.07
N ILE A 175 7.44 -2.63 -12.21
CA ILE A 175 6.83 -1.36 -12.55
C ILE A 175 6.24 -0.77 -11.26
N LEU A 176 6.66 0.46 -10.95
CA LEU A 176 6.05 1.28 -9.91
C LEU A 176 5.01 2.19 -10.57
N SER A 177 3.74 1.94 -10.31
CA SER A 177 2.62 2.74 -10.83
C SER A 177 2.10 3.66 -9.73
N PHE A 178 2.22 4.96 -9.93
CA PHE A 178 1.87 5.98 -8.95
C PHE A 178 0.46 6.50 -9.18
N THR A 179 -0.24 6.82 -8.09
CA THR A 179 -1.63 7.25 -8.13
C THR A 179 -1.83 8.67 -7.62
N ASN A 180 -2.90 9.32 -8.08
CA ASN A 180 -3.26 10.68 -7.65
C ASN A 180 -3.49 10.82 -6.12
N LYS A 181 -3.72 9.72 -5.40
CA LYS A 181 -3.93 9.71 -3.94
C LYS A 181 -2.63 9.62 -3.13
N GLY A 182 -1.47 9.82 -3.78
CA GLY A 182 -0.16 9.73 -3.14
C GLY A 182 0.21 8.31 -2.72
N ASN A 183 -0.27 7.32 -3.48
CA ASN A 183 0.08 5.92 -3.30
C ASN A 183 0.86 5.41 -4.52
N TYR A 184 1.47 4.26 -4.38
CA TYR A 184 2.07 3.52 -5.48
C TYR A 184 1.67 2.05 -5.44
N CYS A 185 1.64 1.44 -6.60
CA CYS A 185 1.43 0.02 -6.81
C CYS A 185 2.74 -0.62 -7.26
N PHE A 186 3.17 -1.65 -6.55
CA PHE A 186 4.35 -2.43 -6.91
C PHE A 186 3.92 -3.59 -7.80
N VAL A 187 4.26 -3.54 -9.08
CA VAL A 187 3.80 -4.47 -10.12
C VAL A 187 4.98 -5.24 -10.70
N PRO A 188 5.29 -6.44 -10.21
CA PRO A 188 6.31 -7.28 -10.83
C PRO A 188 5.90 -7.69 -12.25
N VAL A 189 6.79 -7.56 -13.22
CA VAL A 189 6.49 -7.85 -14.63
C VAL A 189 6.09 -9.31 -14.84
N TYR A 190 6.67 -10.26 -14.10
CA TYR A 190 6.30 -11.68 -14.17
C TYR A 190 4.86 -11.98 -13.74
N LYS A 191 4.20 -11.10 -12.98
CA LYS A 191 2.79 -11.23 -12.58
C LYS A 191 1.81 -10.78 -13.66
N LEU A 192 2.29 -10.03 -14.64
CA LEU A 192 1.46 -9.60 -15.76
C LEU A 192 1.18 -10.79 -16.67
N GLU A 193 -0.06 -10.87 -17.14
CA GLU A 193 -0.46 -11.89 -18.10
C GLU A 193 0.06 -11.56 -19.51
N ASP A 194 0.33 -12.61 -20.28
CA ASP A 194 0.78 -12.50 -21.66
C ASP A 194 -0.40 -12.21 -22.60
N PHE A 195 -0.24 -11.21 -23.44
CA PHE A 195 -1.23 -10.77 -24.42
C PHE A 195 -0.58 -10.52 -25.78
N LYS A 196 -1.38 -10.58 -26.82
CA LYS A 196 -0.98 -10.10 -28.14
C LYS A 196 -1.13 -8.57 -28.22
N TRP A 197 -0.42 -7.96 -29.16
CA TRP A 197 -0.50 -6.49 -29.38
C TRP A 197 -1.93 -5.98 -29.57
N LYS A 198 -2.76 -6.74 -30.27
CA LYS A 198 -4.16 -6.41 -30.58
C LYS A 198 -5.14 -6.62 -29.42
N ASP A 199 -4.74 -7.31 -28.36
CA ASP A 199 -5.60 -7.58 -27.23
C ASP A 199 -5.73 -6.33 -26.34
N LEU A 200 -6.82 -6.21 -25.57
CA LEU A 200 -7.03 -5.09 -24.66
C LEU A 200 -6.06 -5.08 -23.47
N GLY A 201 -5.62 -6.28 -23.03
CA GLY A 201 -4.87 -6.42 -21.78
C GLY A 201 -5.80 -6.55 -20.56
N LYS A 202 -5.22 -6.45 -19.37
CA LYS A 202 -5.93 -6.65 -18.11
C LYS A 202 -5.76 -5.42 -17.22
N HIS A 203 -6.86 -4.96 -16.64
CA HIS A 203 -6.84 -3.78 -15.76
C HIS A 203 -6.08 -4.09 -14.46
N LEU A 204 -5.30 -3.14 -13.94
CA LEU A 204 -4.46 -3.30 -12.75
C LEU A 204 -5.25 -3.76 -11.52
N SER A 205 -6.53 -3.42 -11.41
CA SER A 205 -7.39 -3.83 -10.29
C SER A 205 -7.53 -5.34 -10.11
N TYR A 206 -7.19 -6.15 -11.11
CA TYR A 206 -7.12 -7.61 -10.97
C TYR A 206 -5.91 -8.07 -10.13
N LEU A 207 -4.83 -7.30 -10.14
CA LEU A 207 -3.63 -7.60 -9.36
C LEU A 207 -3.63 -6.87 -8.02
N ILE A 208 -4.04 -5.58 -8.03
CA ILE A 208 -3.96 -4.67 -6.87
C ILE A 208 -5.28 -3.93 -6.76
N LYS A 209 -5.98 -4.06 -5.64
CA LYS A 209 -7.25 -3.39 -5.41
C LYS A 209 -7.05 -1.88 -5.22
N LEU A 210 -7.35 -1.11 -6.27
CA LEU A 210 -7.37 0.36 -6.23
C LEU A 210 -8.61 0.89 -5.51
N GLY A 211 -8.51 2.10 -4.93
CA GLY A 211 -9.67 2.84 -4.42
C GLY A 211 -10.60 3.33 -5.54
N ASN A 212 -11.85 3.71 -5.20
CA ASN A 212 -12.86 4.07 -6.21
C ASN A 212 -12.47 5.27 -7.09
N ASP A 213 -11.75 6.27 -6.54
CA ASP A 213 -11.32 7.48 -7.27
C ASP A 213 -9.79 7.53 -7.44
N GLU A 214 -9.15 6.39 -7.36
CA GLU A 214 -7.69 6.30 -7.47
C GLU A 214 -7.30 6.02 -8.92
N LYS A 215 -6.55 6.96 -9.52
CA LYS A 215 -6.11 6.91 -10.92
C LYS A 215 -4.60 6.88 -11.01
N ILE A 216 -4.08 6.11 -11.95
CA ILE A 216 -2.64 6.08 -12.25
C ILE A 216 -2.26 7.39 -12.95
N ILE A 217 -1.19 8.04 -12.47
CA ILE A 217 -0.69 9.30 -13.02
C ILE A 217 0.67 9.14 -13.71
N GLY A 218 1.43 8.12 -13.36
CA GLY A 218 2.74 7.84 -13.97
C GLY A 218 3.27 6.49 -13.56
N ASN A 219 4.19 5.98 -14.37
CA ASN A 219 4.81 4.68 -14.18
C ASN A 219 6.32 4.79 -14.30
N ILE A 220 7.05 4.06 -13.46
CA ILE A 220 8.51 3.94 -13.50
C ILE A 220 8.87 2.46 -13.63
N LEU A 221 9.64 2.11 -14.65
CA LEU A 221 10.25 0.79 -14.77
C LEU A 221 11.53 0.74 -13.94
N VAL A 222 11.60 -0.16 -12.97
CA VAL A 222 12.76 -0.39 -12.11
C VAL A 222 13.41 -1.70 -12.51
N LYS A 223 14.61 -1.62 -13.05
CA LYS A 223 15.44 -2.80 -13.42
C LYS A 223 16.21 -3.35 -12.22
N SER A 224 16.62 -2.50 -11.32
CA SER A 224 17.27 -2.87 -10.05
C SER A 224 16.98 -1.82 -8.99
N PHE A 225 16.71 -2.29 -7.77
CA PHE A 225 16.56 -1.43 -6.60
C PHE A 225 17.90 -1.01 -5.98
N ASP A 226 19.00 -1.58 -6.43
CA ASP A 226 20.35 -1.26 -5.91
C ASP A 226 20.97 -0.01 -6.54
N LEU A 227 20.36 0.49 -7.62
CA LEU A 227 20.78 1.71 -8.29
C LEU A 227 20.50 2.96 -7.45
N ASP A 228 21.43 3.91 -7.48
CA ASP A 228 21.24 5.22 -6.84
C ASP A 228 20.37 6.12 -7.73
N GLN A 229 19.07 5.82 -7.74
CA GLN A 229 18.03 6.52 -8.45
C GLN A 229 16.94 6.99 -7.50
N TYR A 230 16.24 8.03 -7.89
CA TYR A 230 15.21 8.68 -7.09
C TYR A 230 13.93 8.86 -7.90
N ALA A 231 12.80 8.61 -7.26
CA ALA A 231 11.50 9.07 -7.76
C ALA A 231 11.28 10.50 -7.25
N VAL A 232 11.08 11.43 -8.17
CA VAL A 232 10.70 12.82 -7.87
C VAL A 232 9.19 12.92 -7.96
N LEU A 233 8.56 13.31 -6.87
CA LEU A 233 7.10 13.36 -6.73
C LEU A 233 6.67 14.80 -6.51
N SER A 234 5.64 15.26 -7.24
CA SER A 234 5.10 16.62 -7.09
C SER A 234 3.58 16.60 -6.92
N SER A 235 3.07 17.38 -5.95
CA SER A 235 1.65 17.52 -5.71
C SER A 235 1.07 18.78 -6.35
N LYS A 236 -0.25 18.78 -6.51
CA LYS A 236 -1.06 19.88 -7.03
C LYS A 236 -0.84 21.18 -6.24
N ASN A 237 -0.70 21.07 -4.92
CA ASN A 237 -0.47 22.20 -4.02
C ASN A 237 1.00 22.61 -3.91
N GLY A 238 1.87 22.11 -4.81
CA GLY A 238 3.26 22.54 -4.93
C GLY A 238 4.23 21.92 -3.94
N GLN A 239 3.86 20.84 -3.29
CA GLN A 239 4.81 20.05 -2.52
C GLN A 239 5.62 19.15 -3.46
N ILE A 240 6.90 19.02 -3.18
CA ILE A 240 7.83 18.19 -3.97
C ILE A 240 8.74 17.39 -3.04
N LYS A 241 9.16 16.21 -3.44
CA LYS A 241 10.17 15.43 -2.74
C LYS A 241 10.91 14.47 -3.66
N ARG A 242 12.10 14.06 -3.26
CA ARG A 242 12.82 12.92 -3.81
C ARG A 242 12.70 11.74 -2.86
N VAL A 243 12.49 10.54 -3.41
CA VAL A 243 12.46 9.29 -2.64
C VAL A 243 13.41 8.32 -3.31
N SER A 244 14.31 7.71 -2.55
CA SER A 244 15.19 6.67 -3.10
C SER A 244 14.36 5.52 -3.67
N ILE A 245 14.73 5.04 -4.86
CA ILE A 245 14.07 3.87 -5.48
C ILE A 245 14.19 2.65 -4.57
N LYS A 246 15.24 2.54 -3.77
CA LYS A 246 15.43 1.47 -2.75
C LYS A 246 14.27 1.39 -1.75
N ASP A 247 13.69 2.53 -1.38
CA ASP A 247 12.59 2.63 -0.39
C ASP A 247 11.25 2.09 -0.91
N PHE A 248 11.12 1.89 -2.21
CA PHE A 248 9.94 1.30 -2.83
C PHE A 248 9.99 -0.24 -2.91
N ASN A 249 11.12 -0.85 -2.57
CA ASN A 249 11.25 -2.29 -2.58
C ASN A 249 10.48 -2.93 -1.42
N VAL A 250 9.47 -3.72 -1.75
CA VAL A 250 8.56 -4.32 -0.77
C VAL A 250 8.29 -5.78 -1.09
N SER A 251 8.08 -6.58 -0.04
CA SER A 251 7.73 -8.00 -0.16
C SER A 251 6.23 -8.26 -0.31
N ARG A 252 5.38 -7.31 0.11
CA ARG A 252 3.90 -7.42 0.07
C ARG A 252 3.33 -6.28 -0.74
N PHE A 253 2.67 -6.60 -1.85
CA PHE A 253 2.20 -5.65 -2.86
C PHE A 253 0.74 -5.88 -3.32
N SER A 254 -0.08 -6.53 -2.51
CA SER A 254 -1.50 -6.76 -2.83
C SER A 254 -2.39 -5.52 -2.71
N LYS A 255 -1.85 -4.42 -2.17
CA LYS A 255 -2.55 -3.14 -1.95
C LYS A 255 -1.66 -1.99 -2.38
N PRO A 256 -2.25 -0.84 -2.79
CA PRO A 256 -1.49 0.39 -2.96
C PRO A 256 -0.80 0.78 -1.65
N LEU A 257 0.43 1.25 -1.74
CA LEU A 257 1.26 1.67 -0.63
C LEU A 257 1.50 3.18 -0.71
N LYS A 258 1.68 3.82 0.44
CA LYS A 258 1.90 5.27 0.49
C LYS A 258 3.24 5.63 -0.13
N CYS A 259 3.25 6.60 -1.07
CA CYS A 259 4.47 7.20 -1.61
C CYS A 259 4.62 8.67 -1.22
N MET A 260 3.54 9.38 -0.89
CA MET A 260 3.56 10.76 -0.43
C MET A 260 2.38 11.00 0.52
N ASN A 261 2.62 11.65 1.65
CA ASN A 261 1.55 12.07 2.55
C ASN A 261 0.99 13.40 2.07
N LEU A 262 -0.16 13.34 1.42
CA LEU A 262 -0.86 14.50 0.88
C LEU A 262 -1.76 15.10 1.97
N LYS A 263 -1.86 16.44 2.00
CA LYS A 263 -2.84 17.15 2.81
C LYS A 263 -4.25 17.03 2.19
N ASP A 264 -5.27 17.44 2.95
CA ASP A 264 -6.64 17.45 2.45
C ASP A 264 -6.75 18.27 1.16
N ASN A 265 -7.50 17.74 0.20
CA ASN A 265 -7.70 18.32 -1.14
C ASN A 265 -6.44 18.46 -2.01
N ASP A 266 -5.32 17.82 -1.65
CA ASP A 266 -4.13 17.74 -2.48
C ASP A 266 -4.11 16.43 -3.26
N GLU A 267 -3.49 16.44 -4.43
CA GLU A 267 -3.33 15.29 -5.29
C GLU A 267 -1.90 15.20 -5.80
N LEU A 268 -1.38 14.01 -5.93
CA LEU A 268 -0.14 13.76 -6.66
C LEU A 268 -0.42 13.94 -8.15
N ILE A 269 0.37 14.76 -8.83
CA ILE A 269 0.13 15.12 -10.24
C ILE A 269 1.27 14.74 -11.18
N SER A 270 2.48 14.65 -10.68
CA SER A 270 3.65 14.31 -11.50
C SER A 270 4.60 13.41 -10.75
N VAL A 271 5.16 12.48 -11.49
CA VAL A 271 6.20 11.56 -11.05
C VAL A 271 7.21 11.45 -12.17
N ASP A 272 8.48 11.55 -11.83
CA ASP A 272 9.58 11.35 -12.78
C ASP A 272 10.75 10.66 -12.08
N ILE A 273 11.73 10.17 -12.83
CA ILE A 273 12.92 9.50 -12.30
C ILE A 273 14.15 10.39 -12.44
N SER A 274 15.02 10.32 -11.44
CA SER A 274 16.28 11.07 -11.41
C SER A 274 17.44 10.19 -10.96
N ASP A 275 18.65 10.58 -11.29
CA ASP A 275 19.91 9.94 -10.85
C ASP A 275 20.73 10.81 -9.88
N GLY A 276 20.16 11.91 -9.39
CA GLY A 276 20.85 12.83 -8.46
C GLY A 276 21.55 14.01 -9.13
N THR A 277 21.53 14.11 -10.47
CA THR A 277 22.26 15.16 -11.22
C THR A 277 21.36 16.00 -12.12
N LYS A 278 20.05 15.89 -11.96
CA LYS A 278 19.07 16.45 -12.91
C LYS A 278 18.59 17.85 -12.50
N GLY A 279 18.03 18.55 -13.49
CA GLY A 279 17.26 19.77 -13.28
C GLY A 279 15.77 19.45 -13.07
N ILE A 280 15.11 20.30 -12.30
CA ILE A 280 13.67 20.22 -12.03
C ILE A 280 13.00 21.47 -12.61
N ILE A 281 11.94 21.25 -13.37
CA ILE A 281 11.02 22.32 -13.75
C ILE A 281 9.65 22.04 -13.16
N THR A 282 9.08 23.03 -12.47
CA THR A 282 7.70 22.98 -11.94
C THR A 282 6.93 24.16 -12.51
N VAL A 283 5.77 23.90 -13.10
CA VAL A 283 4.97 24.94 -13.77
C VAL A 283 3.56 24.95 -13.22
N THR A 284 3.03 26.16 -12.96
CA THR A 284 1.67 26.36 -12.45
C THR A 284 0.67 26.57 -13.58
N LYS A 285 -0.62 26.40 -13.28
CA LYS A 285 -1.72 26.64 -14.25
C LYS A 285 -1.80 28.08 -14.73
N ALA A 286 -1.41 29.04 -13.90
CA ALA A 286 -1.30 30.46 -14.29
C ALA A 286 -0.07 30.77 -15.13
N GLY A 287 0.88 29.82 -15.27
CA GLY A 287 2.03 29.93 -16.15
C GLY A 287 3.32 30.38 -15.50
N TYR A 288 3.45 30.37 -14.20
CA TYR A 288 4.71 30.57 -13.50
C TYR A 288 5.50 29.27 -13.47
N GLY A 289 6.78 29.35 -13.80
CA GLY A 289 7.69 28.21 -13.80
C GLY A 289 8.93 28.46 -12.96
N THR A 290 9.32 27.47 -12.17
CA THR A 290 10.59 27.44 -11.42
C THR A 290 11.53 26.42 -12.05
N LEU A 291 12.78 26.79 -12.19
CA LEU A 291 13.86 25.96 -12.73
C LEU A 291 15.02 25.93 -11.74
N TYR A 292 15.34 24.76 -11.18
CA TYR A 292 16.40 24.60 -10.18
C TYR A 292 17.02 23.20 -10.20
N SER A 293 18.17 23.03 -9.54
CA SER A 293 18.81 21.73 -9.37
C SER A 293 18.02 20.84 -8.42
N GLU A 294 17.93 19.57 -8.71
CA GLU A 294 17.30 18.60 -7.81
C GLU A 294 17.98 18.51 -6.43
N ASP A 295 19.23 19.00 -6.29
CA ASP A 295 19.94 19.02 -5.00
C ASP A 295 19.24 19.89 -3.95
N GLU A 296 18.44 20.86 -4.39
CA GLU A 296 17.61 21.65 -3.46
C GLU A 296 16.44 20.85 -2.87
N ILE A 297 16.15 19.64 -3.40
CA ILE A 297 15.06 18.82 -2.89
C ILE A 297 15.64 17.73 -1.96
N SER A 298 15.21 17.75 -0.72
CA SER A 298 15.60 16.74 0.26
C SER A 298 15.15 15.34 -0.13
N ILE A 299 16.01 14.35 0.09
CA ILE A 299 15.66 12.94 -0.02
C ILE A 299 14.85 12.59 1.24
N LEU A 300 13.61 12.14 1.05
CA LEU A 300 12.67 11.87 2.12
C LEU A 300 12.09 10.46 1.95
N GLY A 301 11.75 9.82 3.06
CA GLY A 301 11.09 8.51 3.03
C GLY A 301 9.69 8.55 2.38
N VAL A 302 9.20 7.38 1.97
CA VAL A 302 7.91 7.21 1.26
C VAL A 302 6.72 7.84 1.99
N LYS A 303 6.71 7.88 3.33
CA LYS A 303 5.58 8.40 4.12
C LYS A 303 5.62 9.92 4.34
N ALA A 304 6.70 10.62 3.97
CA ALA A 304 6.81 12.06 4.16
C ALA A 304 5.92 12.85 3.19
N GLY A 305 5.51 14.06 3.57
CA GLY A 305 4.67 14.94 2.76
C GLY A 305 5.42 15.76 1.70
N GLY A 306 6.75 15.87 1.81
CA GLY A 306 7.57 16.69 0.91
C GLY A 306 7.84 18.09 1.43
N VAL A 307 8.53 18.88 0.62
CA VAL A 307 8.89 20.28 0.86
C VAL A 307 8.24 21.18 -0.17
N LYS A 308 8.15 22.47 0.10
CA LYS A 308 7.59 23.44 -0.86
C LYS A 308 8.49 23.55 -2.11
N GLY A 309 7.96 23.20 -3.28
CA GLY A 309 8.69 23.26 -4.54
C GLY A 309 8.57 24.61 -5.25
N ILE A 310 7.39 25.22 -5.20
CA ILE A 310 7.07 26.51 -5.81
C ILE A 310 6.20 27.33 -4.87
N ASN A 311 6.36 28.65 -4.85
CA ASN A 311 5.53 29.56 -4.05
C ASN A 311 4.32 30.00 -4.86
N MET A 312 3.15 29.46 -4.55
CA MET A 312 1.87 29.80 -5.16
C MET A 312 0.96 30.44 -4.11
N ARG A 313 0.10 31.36 -4.54
CA ARG A 313 -1.04 31.83 -3.75
C ARG A 313 -2.28 31.05 -4.14
N ASP A 314 -3.16 31.60 -4.96
CA ASP A 314 -4.41 30.96 -5.41
C ASP A 314 -4.22 30.27 -6.76
N ASP A 315 -3.18 29.43 -6.90
CA ASP A 315 -2.82 28.72 -8.13
C ASP A 315 -2.54 27.25 -7.83
N GLU A 316 -2.43 26.43 -8.83
CA GLU A 316 -2.14 25.01 -8.75
C GLU A 316 -0.97 24.65 -9.67
N VAL A 317 -0.18 23.67 -9.29
CA VAL A 317 0.81 23.09 -10.20
C VAL A 317 0.09 22.36 -11.34
N ALA A 318 0.48 22.67 -12.57
CA ALA A 318 0.00 21.98 -13.75
C ALA A 318 0.79 20.71 -14.04
N PHE A 319 2.13 20.78 -13.91
CA PHE A 319 3.03 19.64 -14.03
C PHE A 319 4.40 19.95 -13.43
N MET A 320 5.14 18.88 -13.17
CA MET A 320 6.58 18.91 -12.86
C MET A 320 7.26 17.91 -13.79
N SER A 321 8.47 18.22 -14.22
CA SER A 321 9.30 17.29 -14.98
C SER A 321 10.77 17.41 -14.59
N VAL A 322 11.44 16.26 -14.66
CA VAL A 322 12.90 16.14 -14.51
C VAL A 322 13.54 16.22 -15.89
N PHE A 323 14.66 16.91 -16.02
CA PHE A 323 15.39 16.98 -17.27
C PHE A 323 16.91 16.91 -17.04
N ASP A 324 17.62 16.48 -18.07
CA ASP A 324 19.08 16.48 -18.06
C ASP A 324 19.62 17.84 -18.53
N PRO A 325 20.29 18.62 -17.66
CA PRO A 325 20.81 19.92 -18.03
C PRO A 325 21.95 19.85 -19.10
N SER A 326 22.56 18.69 -19.28
CA SER A 326 23.59 18.46 -20.28
C SER A 326 23.02 18.24 -21.70
N ILE A 327 21.71 18.02 -21.83
CA ILE A 327 21.02 17.73 -23.06
C ILE A 327 20.18 18.94 -23.49
N ALA A 328 20.42 19.46 -24.67
CA ALA A 328 19.58 20.51 -25.24
C ALA A 328 18.15 20.02 -25.43
N SER A 329 17.24 20.52 -24.62
CA SER A 329 15.83 20.17 -24.67
C SER A 329 14.94 21.40 -24.68
N SER A 330 13.69 21.22 -25.03
CA SER A 330 12.69 22.27 -25.01
C SER A 330 11.53 21.94 -24.12
N LEU A 331 10.94 22.96 -23.52
CA LEU A 331 9.71 22.89 -22.78
C LEU A 331 8.54 23.14 -23.71
N LEU A 332 7.69 22.15 -23.90
CA LEU A 332 6.41 22.27 -24.56
C LEU A 332 5.31 22.53 -23.52
N LEU A 333 4.57 23.62 -23.68
CA LEU A 333 3.39 23.96 -22.89
C LEU A 333 2.14 23.72 -23.74
N VAL A 334 1.20 23.01 -23.16
CA VAL A 334 -0.15 22.78 -23.72
C VAL A 334 -1.16 23.50 -22.85
N LEU A 335 -1.97 24.34 -23.44
CA LEU A 335 -2.92 25.21 -22.76
C LEU A 335 -4.36 24.89 -23.16
N ASN A 336 -5.29 25.20 -22.30
CA ASN A 336 -6.72 25.23 -22.60
C ASN A 336 -7.25 26.67 -22.59
N PRO A 337 -8.04 27.08 -23.61
CA PRO A 337 -8.34 26.36 -24.85
C PRO A 337 -7.09 26.02 -25.65
N ALA A 338 -7.16 25.13 -26.63
CA ALA A 338 -6.06 24.49 -27.33
C ALA A 338 -5.04 25.46 -27.95
N HIS A 339 -4.07 25.86 -27.15
CA HIS A 339 -2.91 26.67 -27.55
C HIS A 339 -1.63 25.94 -27.14
N PHE A 340 -0.57 26.17 -27.89
CA PHE A 340 0.71 25.51 -27.71
C PHE A 340 1.82 26.53 -27.68
N LYS A 341 2.85 26.25 -26.89
CA LYS A 341 4.05 27.06 -26.84
C LYS A 341 5.26 26.20 -26.58
N ARG A 342 6.31 26.36 -27.34
CA ARG A 342 7.61 25.71 -27.11
C ARG A 342 8.65 26.76 -26.74
N ILE A 343 9.43 26.47 -25.70
CA ILE A 343 10.43 27.38 -25.14
C ILE A 343 11.73 26.60 -24.98
N HIS A 344 12.88 27.20 -25.27
CA HIS A 344 14.16 26.62 -24.92
C HIS A 344 14.31 26.63 -23.39
N ILE A 345 14.70 25.52 -22.79
CA ILE A 345 14.89 25.46 -21.34
C ILE A 345 15.99 26.44 -20.91
N SER A 346 17.01 26.64 -21.75
CA SER A 346 18.08 27.61 -21.52
C SER A 346 17.61 29.08 -21.42
N ASP A 347 16.42 29.40 -21.97
CA ASP A 347 15.85 30.74 -21.87
C ASP A 347 15.17 30.99 -20.50
N ILE A 348 14.92 29.95 -19.73
CA ILE A 348 14.25 30.03 -18.43
C ILE A 348 15.31 30.32 -17.37
N PRO A 349 15.24 31.45 -16.65
CA PRO A 349 16.19 31.74 -15.57
C PRO A 349 16.12 30.69 -14.47
N ALA A 350 17.27 30.20 -14.04
CA ALA A 350 17.37 29.37 -12.85
C ALA A 350 17.01 30.19 -11.62
N CYS A 351 16.32 29.57 -10.69
CA CYS A 351 15.91 30.22 -9.44
C CYS A 351 15.96 29.19 -8.30
N HIS A 352 15.82 29.63 -7.07
CA HIS A 352 15.73 28.73 -5.93
C HIS A 352 14.34 28.07 -5.83
N ARG A 353 14.31 26.91 -5.20
CA ARG A 353 13.09 26.25 -4.76
C ARG A 353 12.25 27.20 -3.88
N ALA A 354 10.95 27.01 -3.88
CA ALA A 354 9.98 27.81 -3.11
C ALA A 354 9.88 29.30 -3.51
N THR A 355 10.41 29.70 -4.65
CA THR A 355 10.17 31.02 -5.26
C THR A 355 8.90 31.01 -6.12
N LYS A 356 8.43 32.19 -6.54
CA LYS A 356 7.30 32.34 -7.45
C LYS A 356 7.63 31.87 -8.87
N GLY A 357 8.91 31.91 -9.22
CA GLY A 357 9.40 31.58 -10.56
C GLY A 357 9.12 32.66 -11.61
N THR A 358 9.39 32.32 -12.86
CA THR A 358 9.30 33.18 -14.02
C THR A 358 8.01 32.95 -14.79
N LEU A 359 7.40 34.00 -15.33
CA LEU A 359 6.21 33.86 -16.15
C LEU A 359 6.59 33.32 -17.55
N LEU A 360 6.09 32.14 -17.90
CA LEU A 360 6.43 31.42 -19.11
C LEU A 360 5.55 31.75 -20.32
N PHE A 361 4.42 32.39 -20.13
CA PHE A 361 3.56 32.88 -21.22
C PHE A 361 2.66 34.03 -20.75
N LYS A 362 2.20 34.84 -21.67
CA LYS A 362 1.27 35.94 -21.40
C LYS A 362 -0.15 35.55 -21.78
N SER A 363 -1.02 35.40 -20.79
CA SER A 363 -2.46 35.19 -20.98
C SER A 363 -3.17 36.52 -21.33
N LEU A 364 -4.15 36.47 -22.23
CA LEU A 364 -4.97 37.63 -22.57
C LEU A 364 -6.14 37.75 -21.60
N LYS A 365 -6.43 38.97 -21.15
CA LYS A 365 -7.60 39.24 -20.29
C LYS A 365 -8.94 38.90 -20.95
N THR A 366 -9.02 39.07 -22.28
CA THR A 366 -10.23 38.83 -23.07
C THR A 366 -10.48 37.37 -23.39
N LYS A 367 -9.43 36.53 -23.42
CA LYS A 367 -9.49 35.07 -23.60
C LYS A 367 -8.48 34.44 -22.67
N PRO A 368 -8.87 34.23 -21.39
CA PRO A 368 -7.95 33.68 -20.44
C PRO A 368 -7.60 32.22 -20.82
N THR A 369 -6.31 31.95 -20.90
CA THR A 369 -5.77 30.60 -21.13
C THR A 369 -5.05 30.13 -19.88
N LYS A 370 -5.14 28.84 -19.57
CA LYS A 370 -4.43 28.22 -18.47
C LYS A 370 -3.58 27.06 -19.00
N ILE A 371 -2.46 26.81 -18.36
CA ILE A 371 -1.66 25.63 -18.67
C ILE A 371 -2.44 24.39 -18.24
N PHE A 372 -2.61 23.49 -19.19
CA PHE A 372 -3.20 22.18 -18.96
C PHE A 372 -2.12 21.19 -18.51
N THR A 373 -1.04 21.09 -19.31
CA THR A 373 0.13 20.26 -19.00
C THR A 373 1.35 20.76 -19.77
N GLY A 374 2.50 20.13 -19.57
CA GLY A 374 3.71 20.39 -20.34
C GLY A 374 4.67 19.22 -20.32
N PHE A 375 5.63 19.26 -21.24
CA PHE A 375 6.59 18.18 -21.43
C PHE A 375 7.97 18.74 -21.75
N ILE A 376 9.00 18.11 -21.20
CA ILE A 376 10.36 18.26 -21.70
C ILE A 376 10.48 17.36 -22.92
N CYS A 377 10.78 17.93 -24.05
CA CYS A 377 10.79 17.21 -25.31
C CYS A 377 11.96 17.57 -26.20
N ASN A 378 12.34 16.62 -27.05
CA ASN A 378 13.26 16.79 -28.17
C ASN A 378 12.48 17.13 -29.44
N PRO A 379 13.14 17.65 -30.48
CA PRO A 379 12.45 18.06 -31.71
C PRO A 379 11.68 16.96 -32.43
N GLN A 380 12.06 15.70 -32.25
CA GLN A 380 11.44 14.54 -32.91
C GLN A 380 10.40 13.82 -32.07
N ASP A 381 10.18 14.25 -30.83
CA ASP A 381 9.20 13.62 -29.95
C ASP A 381 7.79 13.86 -30.47
N GLU A 382 7.00 12.80 -30.48
CA GLU A 382 5.58 12.83 -30.83
C GLU A 382 4.72 12.89 -29.60
N PHE A 383 3.64 13.62 -29.65
CA PHE A 383 2.63 13.62 -28.61
C PHE A 383 1.24 13.45 -29.20
N THR A 384 0.43 12.70 -28.49
CA THR A 384 -0.96 12.44 -28.82
C THR A 384 -1.84 13.36 -28.00
N ILE A 385 -2.69 14.11 -28.67
CA ILE A 385 -3.70 14.99 -28.05
C ILE A 385 -5.04 14.31 -28.21
N LYS A 386 -5.86 14.39 -27.17
CA LYS A 386 -7.23 13.87 -27.14
C LYS A 386 -8.22 14.99 -26.84
N SER A 387 -9.32 15.00 -27.58
CA SER A 387 -10.49 15.85 -27.35
C SER A 387 -11.76 15.02 -27.58
N GLY A 388 -12.52 14.74 -26.51
CA GLY A 388 -13.65 13.82 -26.57
C GLY A 388 -13.21 12.42 -26.99
N THR A 389 -13.74 11.93 -28.10
CA THR A 389 -13.37 10.64 -28.70
C THR A 389 -12.27 10.73 -29.75
N GLU A 390 -11.92 11.92 -30.18
CA GLU A 390 -10.94 12.14 -31.23
C GLU A 390 -9.52 12.22 -30.66
N THR A 391 -8.57 11.69 -31.41
CA THR A 391 -7.15 11.74 -31.07
C THR A 391 -6.33 12.22 -32.26
N MET A 392 -5.30 12.98 -31.99
CA MET A 392 -4.38 13.53 -33.00
C MET A 392 -2.94 13.38 -32.52
N LYS A 393 -2.06 13.07 -33.45
CA LYS A 393 -0.60 13.06 -33.22
C LYS A 393 0.03 14.34 -33.76
N LEU A 394 0.89 14.95 -32.96
CA LEU A 394 1.70 16.12 -33.34
C LEU A 394 3.17 15.84 -33.04
N VAL A 395 4.05 16.43 -33.80
CA VAL A 395 5.51 16.35 -33.57
C VAL A 395 5.99 17.66 -32.96
N SER A 396 6.85 17.57 -31.96
CA SER A 396 7.38 18.74 -31.25
C SER A 396 7.98 19.82 -32.17
N LYS A 397 8.67 19.42 -33.22
CA LYS A 397 9.29 20.36 -34.22
C LYS A 397 8.28 21.23 -34.94
N ASP A 398 7.03 20.79 -35.09
CA ASP A 398 5.97 21.52 -35.79
C ASP A 398 5.45 22.72 -34.99
N ILE A 399 5.82 22.79 -33.70
CA ILE A 399 5.50 23.90 -32.83
C ILE A 399 6.68 24.87 -32.79
N SER A 400 6.44 26.10 -33.22
CA SER A 400 7.47 27.13 -33.24
C SER A 400 7.89 27.56 -31.83
N PHE A 401 9.16 27.92 -31.69
CA PHE A 401 9.66 28.52 -30.45
C PHE A 401 9.07 29.90 -30.21
N GLY A 402 8.79 30.22 -28.96
CA GLY A 402 8.30 31.52 -28.53
C GLY A 402 9.12 32.07 -27.36
N ALA A 403 9.40 33.38 -27.37
CA ALA A 403 10.04 34.04 -26.22
C ALA A 403 9.17 33.91 -24.94
N LEU A 404 9.78 33.97 -23.77
CA LEU A 404 9.07 33.81 -22.47
C LEU A 404 7.83 34.70 -22.34
N SER A 405 7.95 35.99 -22.73
CA SER A 405 6.86 36.96 -22.64
C SER A 405 5.83 36.85 -23.78
N ALA A 406 6.04 35.97 -24.79
CA ALA A 406 5.12 35.80 -25.89
C ALA A 406 3.88 35.01 -25.49
N LYS A 407 2.79 35.17 -26.25
CA LYS A 407 1.58 34.38 -26.14
C LYS A 407 1.80 32.95 -26.63
N ALA A 408 0.97 32.03 -26.21
CA ALA A 408 0.83 30.72 -26.81
C ALA A 408 0.02 30.85 -28.12
N ASN A 409 0.31 30.00 -29.12
CA ASN A 409 -0.30 30.02 -30.43
C ASN A 409 -1.24 28.83 -30.62
N THR A 410 -2.28 29.03 -31.43
CA THR A 410 -3.06 27.93 -31.99
C THR A 410 -2.28 27.26 -33.11
N LEU A 411 -2.44 25.97 -33.28
CA LEU A 411 -1.85 25.23 -34.40
C LEU A 411 -2.92 25.02 -35.47
N LYS A 412 -2.61 25.37 -36.72
CA LYS A 412 -3.51 25.12 -37.86
C LYS A 412 -3.84 23.62 -38.04
N GLN A 413 -2.92 22.78 -37.61
CA GLN A 413 -3.05 21.32 -37.68
C GLN A 413 -3.93 20.75 -36.56
N CYS A 414 -4.16 21.49 -35.48
CA CYS A 414 -4.98 21.07 -34.37
C CYS A 414 -6.41 21.62 -34.48
N PRO A 415 -7.39 20.80 -34.85
CA PRO A 415 -8.77 21.25 -35.03
C PRO A 415 -9.52 21.42 -33.72
N PHE A 416 -8.92 21.05 -32.58
CA PHE A 416 -9.57 21.01 -31.30
C PHE A 416 -9.65 22.41 -30.66
N ASP A 417 -10.81 22.72 -30.11
CA ASP A 417 -10.98 23.92 -29.27
C ASP A 417 -10.55 23.67 -27.82
N PHE A 418 -10.73 22.44 -27.34
CA PHE A 418 -10.41 22.04 -25.98
C PHE A 418 -9.63 20.72 -25.96
N ILE A 419 -8.76 20.56 -24.97
CA ILE A 419 -7.90 19.37 -24.82
C ILE A 419 -8.27 18.68 -23.52
N ASP A 420 -8.63 17.40 -23.60
CA ASP A 420 -9.00 16.58 -22.46
C ASP A 420 -7.81 15.79 -21.91
N ASP A 421 -6.92 15.34 -22.78
CA ASP A 421 -5.72 14.61 -22.41
C ASP A 421 -4.59 14.82 -23.42
N VAL A 422 -3.34 14.74 -22.96
CA VAL A 422 -2.14 14.78 -23.78
C VAL A 422 -1.14 13.78 -23.24
N HIS A 423 -0.54 13.04 -24.15
CA HIS A 423 0.54 12.12 -23.81
C HIS A 423 1.72 12.29 -24.75
N LEU A 424 2.93 12.37 -24.18
CA LEU A 424 4.18 12.40 -24.91
C LEU A 424 4.65 10.97 -25.17
N THR A 425 4.68 10.56 -26.45
CA THR A 425 5.32 9.32 -26.86
C THR A 425 6.81 9.58 -27.00
N ARG A 426 7.59 9.18 -26.03
CA ARG A 426 9.05 9.30 -26.10
C ARG A 426 9.57 8.35 -27.17
N SER A 427 10.26 8.91 -28.18
CA SER A 427 11.01 8.11 -29.16
C SER A 427 12.14 7.38 -28.42
N MET A 428 12.04 6.06 -28.30
CA MET A 428 13.04 5.21 -27.62
C MET A 428 14.39 5.13 -28.36
N VAL A 429 14.54 5.81 -29.50
CA VAL A 429 15.76 5.78 -30.31
C VAL A 429 16.48 7.13 -30.22
N ILE A 430 17.34 7.26 -29.21
CA ILE A 430 18.44 8.24 -29.29
C ILE A 430 19.40 7.69 -30.33
N LYS A 431 19.20 8.09 -31.60
CA LYS A 431 20.16 7.76 -32.63
C LYS A 431 21.49 8.48 -32.35
N GLU A 432 22.59 7.75 -32.43
CA GLU A 432 23.97 8.23 -32.14
C GLU A 432 24.38 9.56 -32.81
N HIS A 433 23.65 10.01 -33.80
CA HIS A 433 23.92 11.30 -34.48
C HIS A 433 23.56 12.54 -33.65
N ALA A 434 22.80 12.41 -32.56
CA ALA A 434 22.51 13.50 -31.64
C ALA A 434 23.70 13.88 -30.74
N LYS A 435 24.63 12.95 -30.51
CA LYS A 435 25.78 13.17 -29.60
C LYS A 435 26.74 14.31 -30.02
N LYS A 436 26.83 14.65 -31.29
CA LYS A 436 27.72 15.72 -31.79
C LYS A 436 27.16 17.15 -31.70
N LYS A 437 25.84 17.34 -31.46
CA LYS A 437 25.22 18.67 -31.26
C LYS A 437 24.93 18.98 -29.77
N ILE A 438 25.27 18.08 -28.88
CA ILE A 438 24.93 18.16 -27.45
C ILE A 438 25.84 19.13 -26.68
N GLU A 439 27.02 19.45 -27.21
CA GLU A 439 27.99 20.30 -26.51
C GLU A 439 27.68 21.81 -26.51
N GLU A 440 26.80 22.28 -27.39
CA GLU A 440 26.59 23.72 -27.59
C GLU A 440 25.47 24.37 -26.77
N ASN A 441 24.58 23.59 -26.10
CA ASN A 441 23.42 24.13 -25.37
C ASN A 441 23.23 23.52 -24.01
N LYS A 442 24.22 23.60 -23.12
CA LYS A 442 24.08 23.22 -21.71
C LYS A 442 23.14 24.20 -21.00
N VAL A 443 22.21 23.68 -20.23
CA VAL A 443 21.39 24.51 -19.33
C VAL A 443 22.21 24.84 -18.09
N ASP A 444 22.44 26.12 -17.86
CA ASP A 444 23.14 26.63 -16.68
C ASP A 444 22.12 26.75 -15.54
N LEU A 445 22.27 25.91 -14.52
CA LEU A 445 21.45 25.92 -13.29
C LEU A 445 22.06 26.82 -12.21
N THR A 446 23.17 27.52 -12.49
CA THR A 446 23.70 28.50 -11.55
C THR A 446 22.78 29.71 -11.47
N ILE A 447 22.51 30.15 -10.26
CA ILE A 447 21.65 31.32 -10.03
C ILE A 447 22.46 32.58 -10.36
N LYS A 448 22.01 33.31 -11.36
CA LYS A 448 22.71 34.50 -11.90
C LYS A 448 22.40 35.79 -11.14
N ASP A 449 21.42 35.76 -10.23
CA ASP A 449 20.98 36.96 -9.49
C ASP A 449 20.89 36.68 -7.99
N PRO A 450 21.91 37.12 -7.19
CA PRO A 450 21.88 36.95 -5.75
C PRO A 450 20.88 37.89 -5.04
N ASN A 451 20.31 38.90 -5.75
CA ASN A 451 19.45 39.90 -5.12
C ASN A 451 17.95 39.58 -5.15
N LEU A 452 17.57 38.43 -5.65
CA LEU A 452 16.15 37.99 -5.63
C LEU A 452 15.63 37.67 -4.21
N PHE A 453 16.52 37.67 -3.22
CA PHE A 453 16.16 37.42 -1.82
C PHE A 453 15.67 38.69 -1.05
N ASP A 454 16.02 39.90 -1.51
CA ASP A 454 15.70 41.11 -0.81
C ASP A 454 14.24 41.60 -0.93
N GLU A 455 13.43 40.99 -1.81
CA GLU A 455 11.99 41.33 -1.92
C GLU A 455 11.07 40.41 -1.10
N MET A 456 11.61 39.52 -0.29
CA MET A 456 10.84 38.68 0.63
C MET A 456 11.07 39.08 2.10
N GLU A 457 10.85 40.35 2.43
CA GLU A 457 10.51 40.67 3.82
C GLU A 457 9.13 40.08 4.11
N GLY A 458 9.16 38.84 4.59
CA GLY A 458 8.02 38.14 5.09
C GLY A 458 7.64 38.61 6.48
N ASP A 459 6.37 38.56 6.72
CA ASP A 459 5.68 38.78 7.98
C ASP A 459 6.48 38.29 9.20
N PRO A 460 6.81 39.14 10.17
CA PRO A 460 7.68 38.79 11.29
C PRO A 460 7.06 37.90 12.37
N ASP A 461 5.83 37.39 12.19
CA ASP A 461 5.09 36.69 13.24
C ASP A 461 5.01 35.16 13.09
N THR A 462 5.92 34.50 12.37
CA THR A 462 6.05 33.06 12.43
C THR A 462 7.30 32.63 13.19
N GLU A 463 7.22 32.63 14.50
CA GLU A 463 8.15 31.88 15.36
C GLU A 463 8.02 30.40 15.09
N PHE A 464 9.05 29.81 14.48
CA PHE A 464 9.21 28.35 14.42
C PHE A 464 9.87 27.90 15.73
N GLU A 465 9.12 27.35 16.65
CA GLU A 465 9.68 26.58 17.76
C GLU A 465 10.36 25.32 17.20
N PHE A 466 11.67 25.30 17.27
CA PHE A 466 12.47 24.09 17.09
C PHE A 466 12.33 23.25 18.36
N ILE A 467 11.48 22.21 18.31
CA ILE A 467 11.47 21.17 19.34
C ILE A 467 12.69 20.29 19.09
N SER A 468 13.62 20.29 20.01
CA SER A 468 14.79 19.41 20.01
C SER A 468 14.33 17.96 20.15
N MET A 469 15.07 17.04 19.52
CA MET A 469 14.75 15.60 19.59
C MET A 469 14.90 15.03 21.01
N ASP A 470 15.53 15.76 21.92
CA ASP A 470 15.72 15.35 23.32
C ASP A 470 14.47 15.63 24.18
N ASP A 471 13.62 16.59 23.78
CA ASP A 471 12.36 16.89 24.48
C ASP A 471 11.23 15.87 24.19
N TYR A 472 11.41 14.98 23.21
CA TYR A 472 10.43 13.95 22.84
C TYR A 472 10.62 12.62 23.59
N LEU A 473 11.69 12.48 24.38
CA LEU A 473 12.03 11.25 25.10
C LEU A 473 11.66 11.28 26.60
N ASP A 474 11.26 12.42 27.15
CA ASP A 474 10.91 12.57 28.57
C ASP A 474 9.40 12.49 28.89
N GLU A 475 8.52 12.28 27.89
CA GLU A 475 7.10 11.99 28.10
C GLU A 475 6.71 10.56 27.70
N LYS A 476 7.32 9.57 28.35
CA LYS A 476 6.76 8.20 28.43
C LYS A 476 7.16 7.51 29.73
#